data_2272fad9e4816c1eb49eea0abca71913
#
_entry.id   2272fad9e4816c1eb49eea0abca71913
#
_cell.length_a   1.000
_cell.length_b   1.000
_cell.length_c   1.000
_cell.angle_alpha   90.00
_cell.angle_beta   90.00
_cell.angle_gamma   90.00
#
_symmetry.space_group_name_H-M   'P 1'
#
loop_
_entity.id
_entity.type
_entity.pdbx_description
1 polymer ?
#
loop_
_entity_poly.entity_id
_entity_poly.type
_entity_poly.pdbx_seq_one_letter_code
_entity_poly.pdbx_strand_id
1 'polypeptide(L)'
;MAALDLYTYIQDQCSTEYTLTEKAETFLEEHDDFFPASPELVIPDEMIDAELDFRHINKNPSRYGDKLMRISDAYVIQVQEQEMEEGHYLTWLNLIDGEEQQYSVYYNGELDDVFEDDTVEVTGLPLGTSSFENTEGGDTLVVVLAGCRVNNID
;
A
#
# COMPACT_ATOMS: atom_id res chain seq x y z
N MET A 1 -13.40 9.02 -4.12
CA MET A 1 -13.76 7.62 -4.45
C MET A 1 -13.66 6.77 -3.19
N ALA A 2 -14.64 5.94 -2.93
CA ALA A 2 -14.61 5.06 -1.76
C ALA A 2 -13.47 4.04 -1.88
N ALA A 3 -12.85 3.70 -0.75
CA ALA A 3 -11.68 2.83 -0.75
C ALA A 3 -11.95 1.47 -1.39
N LEU A 4 -13.05 0.81 -1.01
CA LEU A 4 -13.37 -0.49 -1.58
C LEU A 4 -13.54 -0.43 -3.11
N ASP A 5 -14.19 0.61 -3.61
CA ASP A 5 -14.38 0.80 -5.05
C ASP A 5 -13.05 1.02 -5.76
N LEU A 6 -12.17 1.83 -5.17
CA LEU A 6 -10.86 2.11 -5.74
C LEU A 6 -9.99 0.85 -5.84
N TYR A 7 -9.89 0.11 -4.73
CA TYR A 7 -9.00 -1.05 -4.70
C TYR A 7 -9.56 -2.23 -5.49
N THR A 8 -10.88 -2.32 -5.64
CA THR A 8 -11.50 -3.28 -6.56
C THR A 8 -11.18 -2.91 -8.01
N TYR A 9 -11.25 -1.61 -8.34
CA TYR A 9 -10.88 -1.12 -9.66
C TYR A 9 -9.42 -1.44 -9.99
N ILE A 10 -8.51 -1.20 -9.04
CA ILE A 10 -7.09 -1.49 -9.24
C ILE A 10 -6.87 -2.98 -9.46
N GLN A 11 -7.55 -3.84 -8.68
CA GLN A 11 -7.49 -5.29 -8.85
C GLN A 11 -7.90 -5.71 -10.26
N ASP A 12 -8.97 -5.12 -10.79
CA ASP A 12 -9.55 -5.53 -12.06
C ASP A 12 -8.84 -4.91 -13.28
N GLN A 13 -8.33 -3.68 -13.15
CA GLN A 13 -7.85 -2.91 -14.29
C GLN A 13 -6.34 -2.76 -14.37
N CYS A 14 -5.65 -2.85 -13.24
CA CYS A 14 -4.19 -2.74 -13.22
C CYS A 14 -3.57 -4.13 -13.34
N SER A 15 -2.32 -4.18 -13.81
CA SER A 15 -1.61 -5.45 -13.99
C SER A 15 -1.07 -6.02 -12.68
N THR A 16 -1.80 -5.84 -11.59
CA THR A 16 -1.47 -6.40 -10.29
C THR A 16 -2.04 -7.82 -10.20
N GLU A 17 -1.38 -8.67 -9.43
CA GLU A 17 -1.80 -10.07 -9.29
C GLU A 17 -2.51 -10.33 -7.97
N TYR A 18 -2.76 -9.28 -7.17
CA TYR A 18 -3.47 -9.50 -5.92
C TYR A 18 -4.97 -9.68 -6.15
N THR A 19 -5.57 -10.43 -5.24
CA THR A 19 -7.02 -10.59 -5.18
C THR A 19 -7.46 -10.19 -3.78
N LEU A 20 -8.41 -9.25 -3.68
CA LEU A 20 -8.92 -8.81 -2.39
C LEU A 20 -9.55 -9.99 -1.64
N THR A 21 -9.10 -10.19 -0.40
CA THR A 21 -9.71 -11.19 0.47
C THR A 21 -11.00 -10.63 1.07
N GLU A 22 -11.86 -11.49 1.57
CA GLU A 22 -13.08 -11.05 2.24
C GLU A 22 -12.78 -10.13 3.43
N LYS A 23 -11.72 -10.44 4.19
CA LYS A 23 -11.29 -9.60 5.31
C LYS A 23 -10.86 -8.21 4.84
N ALA A 24 -10.11 -8.13 3.74
CA ALA A 24 -9.67 -6.85 3.19
C ALA A 24 -10.85 -6.03 2.68
N GLU A 25 -11.78 -6.66 1.98
CA GLU A 25 -13.00 -5.99 1.49
C GLU A 25 -13.79 -5.39 2.65
N THR A 26 -13.99 -6.17 3.70
CA THR A 26 -14.71 -5.72 4.89
C THR A 26 -13.98 -4.56 5.58
N PHE A 27 -12.65 -4.66 5.71
CA PHE A 27 -11.85 -3.60 6.31
C PHE A 27 -11.94 -2.30 5.53
N LEU A 28 -11.81 -2.38 4.20
CA LEU A 28 -11.90 -1.19 3.34
C LEU A 28 -13.27 -0.52 3.41
N GLU A 29 -14.32 -1.33 3.53
CA GLU A 29 -15.68 -0.81 3.64
C GLU A 29 -15.96 -0.17 5.01
N GLU A 30 -15.53 -0.84 6.08
CA GLU A 30 -15.78 -0.36 7.44
C GLU A 30 -14.87 0.81 7.86
N HIS A 31 -13.69 0.90 7.26
CA HIS A 31 -12.68 1.90 7.61
C HIS A 31 -12.29 2.75 6.40
N ASP A 32 -13.28 3.14 5.60
CA ASP A 32 -13.06 3.96 4.40
C ASP A 32 -12.30 5.26 4.71
N ASP A 33 -12.50 5.84 5.89
CA ASP A 33 -11.84 7.07 6.32
C ASP A 33 -10.33 6.90 6.62
N PHE A 34 -9.83 5.66 6.60
CA PHE A 34 -8.40 5.38 6.74
C PHE A 34 -7.67 5.38 5.39
N PHE A 35 -8.39 5.51 4.27
CA PHE A 35 -7.82 5.38 2.93
C PHE A 35 -8.16 6.59 2.04
N PRO A 36 -7.50 7.74 2.21
CA PRO A 36 -6.38 7.98 3.14
C PRO A 36 -6.85 8.47 4.51
N ALA A 37 -5.99 8.29 5.50
CA ALA A 37 -6.22 8.84 6.83
C ALA A 37 -5.88 10.34 6.83
N SER A 38 -6.81 11.16 7.32
CA SER A 38 -6.54 12.59 7.47
C SER A 38 -5.48 12.83 8.55
N PRO A 39 -4.79 13.98 8.54
CA PRO A 39 -3.78 14.27 9.57
C PRO A 39 -4.33 14.26 11.00
N GLU A 40 -5.61 14.56 11.17
CA GLU A 40 -6.26 14.58 12.47
C GLU A 40 -6.71 13.20 12.95
N LEU A 41 -6.80 12.23 12.04
CA LEU A 41 -7.24 10.89 12.38
C LEU A 41 -6.12 10.15 13.11
N VAL A 42 -6.45 9.64 14.30
CA VAL A 42 -5.52 8.81 15.06
C VAL A 42 -5.79 7.35 14.71
N ILE A 43 -4.78 6.67 14.17
CA ILE A 43 -4.88 5.25 13.87
C ILE A 43 -4.57 4.50 15.17
N PRO A 44 -5.53 3.72 15.72
CA PRO A 44 -5.27 2.98 16.96
C PRO A 44 -4.09 2.00 16.82
N ASP A 45 -3.20 2.00 17.80
CA ASP A 45 -2.04 1.10 17.78
C ASP A 45 -2.44 -0.37 17.69
N GLU A 46 -3.58 -0.73 18.26
CA GLU A 46 -4.10 -2.10 18.22
C GLU A 46 -4.47 -2.59 16.82
N MET A 47 -4.66 -1.67 15.88
CA MET A 47 -4.96 -1.99 14.48
C MET A 47 -3.69 -2.23 13.67
N ILE A 48 -2.54 -1.84 14.20
CA ILE A 48 -1.25 -1.97 13.53
C ILE A 48 -0.51 -3.16 14.14
N ASP A 49 -0.16 -4.13 13.30
CA ASP A 49 0.64 -5.27 13.74
C ASP A 49 2.11 -4.94 13.43
N ALA A 50 2.86 -4.58 14.47
CA ALA A 50 4.25 -4.16 14.34
C ALA A 50 5.19 -5.30 13.92
N GLU A 51 4.75 -6.54 14.06
CA GLU A 51 5.56 -7.71 13.69
C GLU A 51 5.24 -8.22 12.29
N LEU A 52 4.25 -7.63 11.63
CA LEU A 52 3.83 -8.04 10.31
C LEU A 52 4.86 -7.60 9.26
N ASP A 53 5.33 -8.54 8.46
CA ASP A 53 6.31 -8.28 7.41
C ASP A 53 5.96 -9.04 6.14
N PHE A 54 6.80 -8.90 5.13
CA PHE A 54 6.63 -9.55 3.83
C PHE A 54 6.43 -11.06 3.96
N ARG A 55 7.19 -11.72 4.84
CA ARG A 55 7.14 -13.18 4.97
C ARG A 55 5.77 -13.66 5.41
N HIS A 56 5.13 -12.90 6.32
CA HIS A 56 3.78 -13.22 6.80
C HIS A 56 2.76 -13.09 5.67
N ILE A 57 2.84 -11.97 4.92
CA ILE A 57 1.89 -11.70 3.84
C ILE A 57 2.05 -12.72 2.71
N ASN A 58 3.28 -13.02 2.33
CA ASN A 58 3.56 -13.98 1.27
C ASN A 58 3.09 -15.39 1.64
N LYS A 59 3.22 -15.75 2.92
CA LYS A 59 2.82 -17.08 3.40
C LYS A 59 1.31 -17.24 3.43
N ASN A 60 0.59 -16.23 3.87
CA ASN A 60 -0.89 -16.33 4.00
C ASN A 60 -1.53 -14.94 3.99
N PRO A 61 -1.75 -14.36 2.80
CA PRO A 61 -2.33 -13.03 2.71
C PRO A 61 -3.74 -12.93 3.30
N SER A 62 -4.52 -14.01 3.25
CA SER A 62 -5.88 -13.99 3.79
C SER A 62 -5.94 -13.80 5.31
N ARG A 63 -4.90 -14.23 6.02
CA ARG A 63 -4.85 -14.13 7.48
C ARG A 63 -4.71 -12.68 7.94
N TYR A 64 -4.06 -11.84 7.15
CA TYR A 64 -3.69 -10.49 7.55
C TYR A 64 -4.50 -9.41 6.84
N GLY A 65 -5.61 -9.77 6.22
CA GLY A 65 -6.46 -8.84 5.47
C GLY A 65 -7.14 -7.77 6.32
N ASP A 66 -7.12 -7.90 7.65
CA ASP A 66 -7.72 -6.96 8.59
C ASP A 66 -6.69 -6.32 9.54
N LYS A 67 -5.42 -6.38 9.17
CA LYS A 67 -4.33 -5.81 9.99
C LYS A 67 -3.54 -4.80 9.16
N LEU A 68 -3.25 -3.66 9.77
CA LEU A 68 -2.37 -2.66 9.16
C LEU A 68 -0.92 -3.00 9.45
N MET A 69 -0.05 -2.75 8.48
CA MET A 69 1.39 -2.87 8.68
C MET A 69 2.05 -1.52 8.56
N ARG A 70 3.21 -1.38 9.18
CA ARG A 70 4.01 -0.16 9.14
C ARG A 70 5.41 -0.46 8.64
N ILE A 71 5.84 0.33 7.65
CA ILE A 71 7.20 0.30 7.15
C ILE A 71 7.84 1.59 7.62
N SER A 72 8.80 1.49 8.57
CA SER A 72 9.33 2.65 9.27
C SER A 72 10.33 3.48 8.45
N ASP A 73 10.95 2.89 7.45
CA ASP A 73 12.11 3.50 6.80
C ASP A 73 12.21 2.91 5.38
N ALA A 74 11.45 3.46 4.47
CA ALA A 74 11.39 2.97 3.10
C ALA A 74 11.89 4.03 2.12
N TYR A 75 12.72 3.59 1.18
CA TYR A 75 13.24 4.43 0.11
C TYR A 75 12.26 4.43 -1.06
N VAL A 76 11.96 5.60 -1.60
CA VAL A 76 11.05 5.76 -2.75
C VAL A 76 11.82 5.55 -4.04
N ILE A 77 11.62 4.40 -4.67
CA ILE A 77 12.23 4.10 -5.97
C ILE A 77 11.53 4.86 -7.07
N GLN A 78 10.20 4.91 -7.01
CA GLN A 78 9.38 5.54 -8.05
C GLN A 78 8.08 6.04 -7.42
N VAL A 79 7.60 7.19 -7.91
CA VAL A 79 6.29 7.72 -7.56
C VAL A 79 5.60 8.21 -8.83
N GLN A 80 4.32 7.86 -8.98
CA GLN A 80 3.50 8.28 -10.12
C GLN A 80 2.11 8.67 -9.63
N GLU A 81 1.55 9.69 -10.24
CA GLU A 81 0.17 10.11 -9.99
C GLU A 81 -0.67 9.83 -11.24
N GLN A 82 -1.87 9.34 -11.04
CA GLN A 82 -2.83 9.09 -12.11
C GLN A 82 -4.15 9.73 -11.77
N GLU A 83 -4.68 10.55 -12.66
CA GLU A 83 -6.02 11.13 -12.50
C GLU A 83 -7.08 10.04 -12.74
N MET A 84 -7.92 9.80 -11.73
CA MET A 84 -8.96 8.78 -11.79
C MET A 84 -10.31 9.36 -12.16
N GLU A 85 -10.64 10.51 -11.54
CA GLU A 85 -11.83 11.30 -11.82
C GLU A 85 -11.39 12.75 -11.84
N GLU A 86 -12.21 13.64 -12.35
CA GLU A 86 -11.84 15.06 -12.42
C GLU A 86 -11.43 15.59 -11.04
N GLY A 87 -10.16 15.98 -10.94
CA GLY A 87 -9.60 16.51 -9.71
C GLY A 87 -9.22 15.48 -8.64
N HIS A 88 -9.38 14.19 -8.93
CA HIS A 88 -9.02 13.13 -8.00
C HIS A 88 -7.86 12.29 -8.54
N TYR A 89 -6.81 12.14 -7.75
CA TYR A 89 -5.60 11.44 -8.14
C TYR A 89 -5.36 10.21 -7.28
N LEU A 90 -4.84 9.16 -7.93
CA LEU A 90 -4.28 7.99 -7.27
C LEU A 90 -2.77 8.11 -7.33
N THR A 91 -2.10 7.97 -6.21
CA THR A 91 -0.63 7.96 -6.16
C THR A 91 -0.14 6.53 -5.98
N TRP A 92 0.75 6.12 -6.86
CA TRP A 92 1.42 4.82 -6.76
C TRP A 92 2.87 5.03 -6.37
N LEU A 93 3.32 4.26 -5.36
CA LEU A 93 4.69 4.31 -4.87
C LEU A 93 5.31 2.92 -4.99
N ASN A 94 6.53 2.86 -5.53
CA ASN A 94 7.34 1.66 -5.44
C ASN A 94 8.44 1.93 -4.42
N LEU A 95 8.43 1.16 -3.34
CA LEU A 95 9.30 1.36 -2.18
C LEU A 95 10.20 0.15 -1.96
N ILE A 96 11.35 0.40 -1.34
CA ILE A 96 12.23 -0.67 -0.88
C ILE A 96 12.66 -0.37 0.55
N ASP A 97 12.61 -1.40 1.43
CA ASP A 97 13.03 -1.24 2.81
C ASP A 97 14.52 -1.57 2.99
N GLY A 98 15.00 -1.49 4.24
CA GLY A 98 16.40 -1.75 4.55
C GLY A 98 16.85 -3.20 4.37
N GLU A 99 15.91 -4.11 4.17
CA GLU A 99 16.17 -5.53 3.92
C GLU A 99 16.00 -5.89 2.44
N GLU A 100 15.91 -4.88 1.58
CA GLU A 100 15.74 -5.02 0.13
C GLU A 100 14.39 -5.60 -0.29
N GLN A 101 13.39 -5.57 0.62
CA GLN A 101 12.03 -5.98 0.28
C GLN A 101 11.29 -4.83 -0.38
N GLN A 102 10.63 -5.11 -1.49
CA GLN A 102 9.90 -4.10 -2.25
C GLN A 102 8.40 -4.13 -1.97
N TYR A 103 7.79 -2.95 -2.07
CA TYR A 103 6.37 -2.73 -1.80
C TYR A 103 5.77 -1.84 -2.88
N SER A 104 4.54 -2.16 -3.30
CA SER A 104 3.74 -1.29 -4.16
C SER A 104 2.61 -0.71 -3.31
N VAL A 105 2.62 0.61 -3.13
CA VAL A 105 1.62 1.28 -2.30
C VAL A 105 0.71 2.10 -3.22
N TYR A 106 -0.58 1.86 -3.11
CA TYR A 106 -1.59 2.65 -3.81
C TYR A 106 -2.28 3.54 -2.79
N TYR A 107 -2.10 4.85 -2.96
CA TYR A 107 -2.63 5.86 -2.05
C TYR A 107 -3.77 6.62 -2.75
N ASN A 108 -4.93 6.65 -2.10
CA ASN A 108 -6.13 7.27 -2.65
C ASN A 108 -6.09 8.78 -2.43
N GLY A 109 -5.32 9.48 -3.25
CA GLY A 109 -5.14 10.92 -3.14
C GLY A 109 -3.79 11.37 -3.66
N GLU A 110 -3.46 12.63 -3.40
CA GLU A 110 -2.18 13.24 -3.78
C GLU A 110 -1.21 13.21 -2.60
N LEU A 111 0.08 13.04 -2.90
CA LEU A 111 1.16 13.13 -1.92
C LEU A 111 2.14 14.21 -2.39
N ASP A 112 1.84 15.46 -2.05
CA ASP A 112 2.58 16.61 -2.58
C ASP A 112 4.02 16.72 -2.08
N ASP A 113 4.35 16.07 -0.97
CA ASP A 113 5.66 16.14 -0.33
C ASP A 113 6.51 14.87 -0.51
N VAL A 114 6.09 13.96 -1.37
CA VAL A 114 6.80 12.69 -1.60
C VAL A 114 7.30 12.63 -3.03
N PHE A 115 8.59 12.43 -3.18
CA PHE A 115 9.26 12.36 -4.50
C PHE A 115 10.21 11.15 -4.55
N GLU A 116 10.67 10.83 -5.75
CA GLU A 116 11.69 9.80 -5.93
C GLU A 116 12.92 10.16 -5.10
N ASP A 117 13.57 9.16 -4.54
CA ASP A 117 14.76 9.26 -3.70
C ASP A 117 14.47 9.75 -2.26
N ASP A 118 13.22 10.04 -1.93
CA ASP A 118 12.85 10.37 -0.56
C ASP A 118 12.78 9.10 0.30
N THR A 119 12.86 9.29 1.62
CA THR A 119 12.62 8.24 2.60
C THR A 119 11.30 8.51 3.30
N VAL A 120 10.47 7.49 3.42
CA VAL A 120 9.12 7.65 3.96
C VAL A 120 8.80 6.57 4.99
N GLU A 121 7.85 6.90 5.88
CA GLU A 121 7.19 5.93 6.75
C GLU A 121 5.80 5.69 6.20
N VAL A 122 5.43 4.43 6.03
CA VAL A 122 4.13 4.06 5.45
C VAL A 122 3.35 3.19 6.40
N THR A 123 2.07 3.50 6.59
CA THR A 123 1.10 2.63 7.24
C THR A 123 0.07 2.24 6.19
N GLY A 124 -0.20 0.96 6.05
CA GLY A 124 -1.14 0.50 5.03
C GLY A 124 -1.70 -0.88 5.31
N LEU A 125 -2.75 -1.21 4.57
CA LEU A 125 -3.40 -2.52 4.63
C LEU A 125 -2.78 -3.42 3.56
N PRO A 126 -2.19 -4.56 3.94
CA PRO A 126 -1.67 -5.49 2.93
C PRO A 126 -2.81 -6.14 2.15
N LEU A 127 -2.73 -6.05 0.82
CA LEU A 127 -3.75 -6.60 -0.09
C LEU A 127 -3.32 -7.94 -0.68
N GLY A 128 -2.03 -8.27 -0.58
CA GLY A 128 -1.49 -9.49 -1.14
C GLY A 128 -0.11 -9.24 -1.74
N THR A 129 0.32 -10.14 -2.61
CA THR A 129 1.61 -10.03 -3.28
C THR A 129 1.41 -9.99 -4.78
N SER A 130 2.35 -9.32 -5.46
CA SER A 130 2.44 -9.31 -6.91
C SER A 130 3.90 -9.58 -7.28
N SER A 131 4.19 -9.74 -8.56
CA SER A 131 5.56 -9.94 -9.01
C SER A 131 5.79 -9.21 -10.32
N PHE A 132 7.05 -8.88 -10.57
CA PHE A 132 7.48 -8.36 -11.87
C PHE A 132 8.83 -8.98 -12.24
N GLU A 133 9.07 -9.10 -13.55
CA GLU A 133 10.32 -9.64 -14.05
C GLU A 133 11.46 -8.63 -13.83
N ASN A 134 12.55 -9.10 -13.23
CA ASN A 134 13.72 -8.26 -12.99
C ASN A 134 14.75 -8.40 -14.11
N THR A 135 15.80 -7.57 -14.07
CA THR A 135 16.83 -7.52 -15.11
C THR A 135 17.74 -8.75 -15.14
N GLU A 136 17.67 -9.59 -14.11
CA GLU A 136 18.49 -10.81 -14.01
C GLU A 136 17.76 -12.04 -14.48
N GLY A 137 16.56 -11.88 -15.03
CA GLY A 137 15.77 -12.98 -15.58
C GLY A 137 14.94 -13.73 -14.56
N GLY A 138 14.88 -13.26 -13.31
CA GLY A 138 14.00 -13.78 -12.27
C GLY A 138 12.82 -12.86 -12.01
N ASP A 139 12.00 -13.22 -11.04
CA ASP A 139 10.86 -12.41 -10.63
C ASP A 139 11.15 -11.73 -9.29
N THR A 140 10.76 -10.46 -9.16
CA THR A 140 10.79 -9.74 -7.90
C THR A 140 9.40 -9.72 -7.31
N LEU A 141 9.26 -10.23 -6.09
CA LEU A 141 7.99 -10.20 -5.36
C LEU A 141 7.82 -8.89 -4.63
N VAL A 142 6.63 -8.33 -4.70
CA VAL A 142 6.28 -7.11 -3.97
C VAL A 142 5.03 -7.35 -3.15
N VAL A 143 4.96 -6.71 -1.97
CA VAL A 143 3.73 -6.64 -1.20
C VAL A 143 2.94 -5.44 -1.69
N VAL A 144 1.66 -5.64 -1.97
CA VAL A 144 0.76 -4.58 -2.41
C VAL A 144 0.01 -4.05 -1.19
N LEU A 145 0.06 -2.74 -0.98
CA LEU A 145 -0.57 -2.09 0.16
C LEU A 145 -1.59 -1.05 -0.29
N ALA A 146 -2.70 -1.00 0.43
CA ALA A 146 -3.61 0.14 0.39
C ALA A 146 -3.08 1.16 1.39
N GLY A 147 -2.61 2.31 0.93
CA GLY A 147 -1.96 3.30 1.77
C GLY A 147 -2.93 4.04 2.68
N CYS A 148 -2.69 4.00 3.98
CA CYS A 148 -3.40 4.81 4.96
C CYS A 148 -2.73 6.15 5.13
N ARG A 149 -1.43 6.13 5.40
CA ARG A 149 -0.65 7.32 5.70
C ARG A 149 0.77 7.13 5.19
N VAL A 150 1.27 8.14 4.52
CA VAL A 150 2.64 8.18 4.02
C VAL A 150 3.27 9.47 4.52
N ASN A 151 4.31 9.36 5.34
CA ASN A 151 5.01 10.50 5.92
C ASN A 151 6.43 10.58 5.37
N ASN A 152 6.79 11.74 4.83
CA ASN A 152 8.17 11.98 4.42
C ASN A 152 9.01 12.22 5.68
N ILE A 153 10.06 11.41 5.87
CA ILE A 153 10.95 11.48 7.03
C ILE A 153 12.36 11.92 6.68
N ASP A 154 12.53 12.34 5.44
CA ASP A 154 13.82 12.80 4.92
C ASP A 154 14.23 14.17 5.50
#